data_07b2d6a326bcc9b0466ba7e1a6de2744
#
_entry.id   07b2d6a326bcc9b0466ba7e1a6de2744
#
_cell.length_a   1.000
_cell.length_b   1.000
_cell.length_c   1.000
_cell.angle_alpha   90.00
_cell.angle_beta   90.00
_cell.angle_gamma   90.00
#
_symmetry.space_group_name_H-M   'P 1'
#
loop_
_entity.id
_entity.type
_entity.pdbx_description
1 polymer ?
#
loop_
_entity_poly.entity_id
_entity_poly.type
_entity_poly.pdbx_seq_one_letter_code
_entity_poly.pdbx_strand_id
1 'polypeptide(L)'
;MHTWDWRGCEGFLYLSCSLLEAFPHGFFTRHFHPHAPHDLTSALHPEAEAYRVKQVHGNVVVTPSEIGESAVGSRESGVAEDDKEDKAEAAILATHSNPLTEADGLLTEQPLQAVWVASADCTPVLIADRHTGQVAAVHAGWRGTAMKIVPQAIARLQAQGSKIQDLRVALGPAIAGSVYQVSQQVAAEVGASITATEAKTEILDFLTEIPNSPLLPDSHPERVRLDIRRVITLQLEQLGISPEQVAIAPHCTYQEPERFFSYRRDKQKKVQWSGIISQ
;
A
#
# COMPACT_ATOMS: atom_id res chain seq x y z
N MET A 1 -1.26 -17.54 14.82
CA MET A 1 -0.78 -17.42 13.42
C MET A 1 -1.95 -16.92 12.61
N HIS A 2 -1.81 -15.84 11.85
CA HIS A 2 -2.90 -15.27 11.05
C HIS A 2 -2.99 -16.02 9.71
N THR A 3 -4.20 -16.19 9.20
CA THR A 3 -4.46 -16.85 7.91
C THR A 3 -4.72 -15.80 6.81
N TRP A 4 -4.43 -16.20 5.60
CA TRP A 4 -4.71 -15.45 4.39
C TRP A 4 -5.65 -16.30 3.53
N ASP A 5 -6.85 -15.78 3.27
CA ASP A 5 -7.93 -16.53 2.66
C ASP A 5 -8.36 -15.90 1.34
N TRP A 6 -8.51 -16.73 0.30
CA TRP A 6 -9.07 -16.32 -0.96
C TRP A 6 -10.58 -16.23 -0.87
N ARG A 7 -11.13 -15.05 -1.17
CA ARG A 7 -12.57 -14.77 -1.21
C ARG A 7 -13.02 -14.58 -2.65
N GLY A 8 -14.24 -15.05 -2.98
CA GLY A 8 -14.83 -14.90 -4.29
C GLY A 8 -15.73 -13.67 -4.41
N CYS A 9 -15.59 -12.92 -5.50
CA CYS A 9 -16.49 -11.85 -5.88
C CYS A 9 -16.58 -11.82 -7.42
N GLU A 10 -17.80 -11.81 -7.98
CA GLU A 10 -18.05 -11.75 -9.44
C GLU A 10 -17.27 -12.78 -10.28
N GLY A 11 -16.98 -13.95 -9.72
CA GLY A 11 -16.20 -15.00 -10.38
C GLY A 11 -14.67 -14.83 -10.29
N PHE A 12 -14.17 -13.77 -9.66
CA PHE A 12 -12.77 -13.53 -9.42
C PHE A 12 -12.43 -13.68 -7.93
N LEU A 13 -11.12 -13.83 -7.63
CA LEU A 13 -10.64 -14.01 -6.28
C LEU A 13 -9.88 -12.76 -5.81
N TYR A 14 -10.15 -12.34 -4.57
CA TYR A 14 -9.33 -11.39 -3.81
C TYR A 14 -8.84 -12.03 -2.52
N LEU A 15 -7.76 -11.50 -1.96
CA LEU A 15 -7.15 -12.02 -0.75
C LEU A 15 -7.63 -11.21 0.47
N SER A 16 -7.97 -11.89 1.56
CA SER A 16 -8.28 -11.29 2.87
C SER A 16 -7.37 -11.85 3.96
N CYS A 17 -7.27 -11.15 5.08
CA CYS A 17 -6.43 -11.51 6.22
C CYS A 17 -7.26 -11.63 7.50
N SER A 18 -7.17 -12.76 8.20
CA SER A 18 -7.91 -13.01 9.44
C SER A 18 -7.60 -11.99 10.55
N LEU A 19 -6.43 -11.33 10.51
CA LEU A 19 -6.06 -10.28 11.46
C LEU A 19 -6.99 -9.06 11.38
N LEU A 20 -7.56 -8.80 10.19
CA LEU A 20 -8.47 -7.70 9.91
C LEU A 20 -9.92 -8.17 9.73
N GLU A 21 -10.27 -9.38 10.17
CA GLU A 21 -11.57 -10.02 9.93
C GLU A 21 -12.77 -9.16 10.35
N ALA A 22 -12.62 -8.35 11.40
CA ALA A 22 -13.66 -7.43 11.85
C ALA A 22 -13.96 -6.30 10.87
N PHE A 23 -13.09 -6.03 9.91
CA PHE A 23 -13.19 -4.92 8.95
C PHE A 23 -13.37 -5.47 7.54
N PRO A 24 -14.35 -5.00 6.75
CA PRO A 24 -14.42 -5.34 5.34
C PRO A 24 -13.15 -4.84 4.63
N HIS A 25 -12.38 -5.75 4.03
CA HIS A 25 -11.11 -5.43 3.38
C HIS A 25 -10.77 -6.43 2.28
N GLY A 26 -9.90 -6.03 1.37
CA GLY A 26 -9.43 -6.92 0.32
C GLY A 26 -8.17 -6.42 -0.37
N PHE A 27 -7.34 -7.39 -0.77
CA PHE A 27 -6.23 -7.21 -1.70
C PHE A 27 -6.65 -7.88 -3.01
N PHE A 28 -7.08 -7.06 -3.97
CA PHE A 28 -7.68 -7.54 -5.21
C PHE A 28 -6.62 -8.02 -6.19
N THR A 29 -6.95 -9.03 -7.00
CA THR A 29 -6.06 -9.56 -8.03
C THR A 29 -6.16 -8.76 -9.33
N ARG A 30 -5.23 -9.00 -10.25
CA ARG A 30 -5.24 -8.40 -11.59
C ARG A 30 -6.50 -8.66 -12.39
N HIS A 31 -7.27 -9.70 -12.04
CA HIS A 31 -8.48 -10.09 -12.74
C HIS A 31 -9.62 -9.08 -12.57
N PHE A 32 -9.56 -8.25 -11.53
CA PHE A 32 -10.51 -7.16 -11.34
C PHE A 32 -10.23 -5.93 -12.20
N HIS A 33 -9.10 -5.88 -12.91
CA HIS A 33 -8.86 -4.79 -13.84
C HIS A 33 -9.87 -4.85 -15.03
N PRO A 34 -10.53 -3.74 -15.40
CA PRO A 34 -10.24 -2.35 -15.07
C PRO A 34 -11.06 -1.73 -13.91
N HIS A 35 -11.71 -2.54 -13.06
CA HIS A 35 -12.53 -2.00 -11.96
C HIS A 35 -11.74 -1.02 -11.08
N ALA A 36 -12.40 0.10 -10.74
CA ALA A 36 -11.87 1.14 -9.87
C ALA A 36 -12.37 0.95 -8.41
N PRO A 37 -11.82 1.67 -7.43
CA PRO A 37 -12.24 1.61 -6.03
C PRO A 37 -13.74 1.68 -5.80
N HIS A 38 -14.47 2.52 -6.54
CA HIS A 38 -15.91 2.63 -6.43
C HIS A 38 -16.63 1.29 -6.70
N ASP A 39 -16.23 0.58 -7.74
CA ASP A 39 -16.82 -0.72 -8.09
C ASP A 39 -16.47 -1.77 -7.04
N LEU A 40 -15.21 -1.79 -6.60
CA LEU A 40 -14.68 -2.76 -5.62
C LEU A 40 -15.23 -2.53 -4.20
N THR A 41 -15.56 -1.29 -3.84
CA THR A 41 -16.17 -0.97 -2.54
C THR A 41 -17.51 -1.68 -2.38
N SER A 42 -18.34 -1.69 -3.42
CA SER A 42 -19.62 -2.37 -3.40
C SER A 42 -19.50 -3.87 -3.13
N ALA A 43 -18.40 -4.49 -3.57
CA ALA A 43 -18.10 -5.90 -3.32
C ALA A 43 -17.72 -6.18 -1.85
N LEU A 44 -17.19 -5.20 -1.14
CA LEU A 44 -16.85 -5.30 0.28
C LEU A 44 -18.01 -4.85 1.19
N HIS A 45 -18.62 -3.70 0.87
CA HIS A 45 -19.77 -3.16 1.61
C HIS A 45 -20.55 -2.16 0.72
N PRO A 46 -21.82 -2.43 0.38
CA PRO A 46 -22.57 -1.64 -0.62
C PRO A 46 -22.87 -0.20 -0.18
N GLU A 47 -22.88 0.09 1.12
CA GLU A 47 -23.20 1.43 1.65
C GLU A 47 -21.95 2.29 1.92
N ALA A 48 -20.75 1.72 1.76
CA ALA A 48 -19.52 2.45 2.04
C ALA A 48 -19.14 3.39 0.88
N GLU A 49 -18.59 4.53 1.24
CA GLU A 49 -18.11 5.55 0.30
C GLU A 49 -16.63 5.36 -0.01
N ALA A 50 -16.26 5.32 -1.29
CA ALA A 50 -14.91 5.04 -1.76
C ALA A 50 -14.05 6.29 -1.87
N TYR A 51 -12.85 6.25 -1.29
CA TYR A 51 -11.86 7.33 -1.32
C TYR A 51 -10.52 6.85 -1.86
N ARG A 52 -9.95 7.60 -2.77
CA ARG A 52 -8.61 7.38 -3.34
C ARG A 52 -7.87 8.68 -3.57
N VAL A 53 -6.57 8.59 -3.76
CA VAL A 53 -5.67 9.72 -3.99
C VAL A 53 -4.81 9.50 -5.23
N LYS A 54 -4.14 10.54 -5.71
CA LYS A 54 -3.08 10.45 -6.72
C LYS A 54 -1.78 10.06 -6.03
N GLN A 55 -1.37 8.79 -6.14
CA GLN A 55 -0.14 8.29 -5.56
C GLN A 55 1.09 8.82 -6.31
N VAL A 56 2.02 9.38 -5.57
CA VAL A 56 3.24 10.04 -6.10
C VAL A 56 4.53 9.43 -5.54
N HIS A 57 4.43 8.29 -4.82
CA HIS A 57 5.52 7.62 -4.10
C HIS A 57 6.15 8.51 -3.01
N GLY A 58 5.33 9.36 -2.39
CA GLY A 58 5.68 10.23 -1.28
C GLY A 58 5.42 9.59 0.10
N ASN A 59 5.20 10.44 1.09
CA ASN A 59 4.87 10.03 2.45
C ASN A 59 3.70 10.81 3.05
N VAL A 60 2.95 11.53 2.22
CA VAL A 60 1.76 12.25 2.65
C VAL A 60 0.63 11.27 2.87
N VAL A 61 -0.03 11.39 4.01
CA VAL A 61 -1.22 10.64 4.38
C VAL A 61 -2.32 11.66 4.66
N VAL A 62 -3.50 11.47 4.10
CA VAL A 62 -4.63 12.41 4.21
C VAL A 62 -5.90 11.72 4.68
N THR A 63 -6.89 12.51 5.07
CA THR A 63 -8.24 12.04 5.41
C THR A 63 -9.24 12.40 4.31
N PRO A 64 -10.42 11.80 4.27
CA PRO A 64 -11.50 12.18 3.37
C PRO A 64 -11.83 13.67 3.39
N SER A 65 -11.84 14.31 4.56
CA SER A 65 -12.11 15.75 4.67
C SER A 65 -11.01 16.65 4.07
N GLU A 66 -9.77 16.15 3.98
CA GLU A 66 -8.62 16.88 3.42
C GLU A 66 -8.53 16.76 1.89
N ILE A 67 -9.24 15.83 1.25
CA ILE A 67 -9.12 15.58 -0.20
C ILE A 67 -10.23 16.25 -1.03
N GLY A 68 -11.19 16.93 -0.41
CA GLY A 68 -12.28 17.61 -1.11
C GLY A 68 -13.25 16.68 -1.84
N GLU A 69 -14.34 17.23 -2.39
CA GLU A 69 -15.43 16.46 -3.03
C GLU A 69 -15.01 15.69 -4.31
N SER A 70 -13.85 15.95 -4.88
CA SER A 70 -13.40 15.35 -6.15
C SER A 70 -12.95 13.88 -6.05
N ALA A 71 -12.74 13.37 -4.85
CA ALA A 71 -12.26 12.01 -4.64
C ALA A 71 -13.40 10.98 -4.50
N VAL A 72 -14.63 11.45 -4.47
CA VAL A 72 -15.83 10.64 -4.33
C VAL A 72 -16.33 10.23 -5.70
N GLY A 73 -16.28 8.93 -6.01
CA GLY A 73 -17.12 8.30 -7.02
C GLY A 73 -16.92 8.67 -8.50
N SER A 74 -15.81 9.27 -8.94
CA SER A 74 -15.59 9.47 -10.37
C SER A 74 -15.22 8.15 -11.08
N ARG A 75 -16.04 7.77 -12.06
CA ARG A 75 -15.81 6.65 -12.99
C ARG A 75 -14.67 7.00 -13.97
N GLU A 76 -13.46 7.15 -13.51
CA GLU A 76 -12.32 7.27 -14.42
C GLU A 76 -11.37 6.12 -14.22
N SER A 77 -11.21 5.31 -15.26
CA SER A 77 -10.15 4.35 -15.43
C SER A 77 -8.80 5.07 -15.33
N GLY A 78 -8.07 4.84 -14.26
CA GLY A 78 -6.77 5.46 -14.03
C GLY A 78 -5.69 4.89 -14.93
N VAL A 79 -5.70 5.23 -16.21
CA VAL A 79 -4.61 5.01 -17.16
C VAL A 79 -4.44 6.32 -17.93
N ALA A 80 -3.36 7.04 -17.68
CA ALA A 80 -2.91 8.06 -18.60
C ALA A 80 -2.35 7.35 -19.83
N GLU A 81 -3.15 7.26 -20.88
CA GLU A 81 -2.69 6.88 -22.20
C GLU A 81 -2.01 8.08 -22.84
N ASP A 82 -0.71 7.95 -23.09
CA ASP A 82 0.02 8.77 -24.06
C ASP A 82 -0.30 8.21 -25.45
N ASP A 83 -1.44 8.56 -26.02
CA ASP A 83 -1.68 8.44 -27.46
C ASP A 83 -2.27 9.74 -28.00
N LYS A 84 -1.53 10.29 -28.95
CA LYS A 84 -1.86 11.49 -29.68
C LYS A 84 -2.82 11.18 -30.82
N GLU A 85 -4.09 11.05 -30.55
CA GLU A 85 -5.15 11.25 -31.56
C GLU A 85 -6.51 11.27 -30.82
N ASP A 86 -7.13 12.43 -30.79
CA ASP A 86 -8.47 12.88 -30.41
C ASP A 86 -8.51 14.01 -29.39
N LYS A 87 -7.94 15.15 -29.80
CA LYS A 87 -7.99 16.39 -28.99
C LYS A 87 -9.35 17.10 -28.98
N ALA A 88 -10.36 16.64 -29.73
CA ALA A 88 -11.63 17.35 -29.86
C ALA A 88 -12.74 16.80 -28.95
N GLU A 89 -12.80 15.49 -28.65
CA GLU A 89 -13.78 14.94 -27.71
C GLU A 89 -13.34 15.00 -26.25
N ALA A 90 -12.04 14.91 -25.97
CA ALA A 90 -11.49 15.05 -24.62
C ALA A 90 -11.72 16.45 -24.00
N ALA A 91 -11.88 17.49 -24.83
CA ALA A 91 -12.11 18.85 -24.36
C ALA A 91 -13.53 19.12 -23.84
N ILE A 92 -14.51 18.28 -24.15
CA ILE A 92 -15.91 18.44 -23.70
C ILE A 92 -16.17 17.68 -22.39
N LEU A 93 -15.38 16.63 -22.08
CA LEU A 93 -15.45 15.86 -20.83
C LEU A 93 -14.55 16.42 -19.70
N ALA A 94 -13.67 17.37 -20.02
CA ALA A 94 -12.71 17.95 -19.06
C ALA A 94 -13.29 19.05 -18.15
N THR A 95 -14.60 19.26 -18.10
CA THR A 95 -15.16 20.45 -17.49
C THR A 95 -15.55 20.34 -16.02
N HIS A 96 -15.31 19.24 -15.27
CA HIS A 96 -15.62 19.23 -13.82
C HIS A 96 -14.88 18.19 -12.96
N SER A 97 -13.69 17.70 -13.30
CA SER A 97 -12.91 16.90 -12.34
C SER A 97 -11.78 17.73 -11.72
N ASN A 98 -11.92 18.13 -10.47
CA ASN A 98 -10.78 18.61 -9.70
C ASN A 98 -9.71 17.50 -9.65
N PRO A 99 -8.41 17.85 -9.82
CA PRO A 99 -7.35 16.85 -9.77
C PRO A 99 -7.32 16.18 -8.39
N LEU A 100 -7.12 14.84 -8.37
CA LEU A 100 -6.97 14.10 -7.12
C LEU A 100 -5.81 14.68 -6.29
N THR A 101 -6.00 14.75 -4.99
CA THR A 101 -4.97 15.16 -4.02
C THR A 101 -3.77 14.22 -4.08
N GLU A 102 -2.56 14.77 -4.17
CA GLU A 102 -1.31 14.01 -4.17
C GLU A 102 -1.00 13.50 -2.77
N ALA A 103 -1.09 12.19 -2.57
CA ALA A 103 -0.78 11.49 -1.33
C ALA A 103 -0.51 10.01 -1.61
N ASP A 104 0.07 9.29 -0.65
CA ASP A 104 0.32 7.85 -0.75
C ASP A 104 -0.32 7.07 0.40
N GLY A 105 -1.11 7.73 1.23
CA GLY A 105 -1.91 7.10 2.28
C GLY A 105 -3.21 7.85 2.54
N LEU A 106 -4.20 7.08 2.98
CA LEU A 106 -5.51 7.56 3.41
C LEU A 106 -5.85 6.95 4.75
N LEU A 107 -6.47 7.72 5.64
CA LEU A 107 -7.07 7.22 6.88
C LEU A 107 -8.49 7.78 7.03
N THR A 108 -9.36 7.03 7.68
CA THR A 108 -10.78 7.37 7.82
C THR A 108 -11.03 8.25 9.04
N GLU A 109 -12.14 8.99 9.01
CA GLU A 109 -12.61 9.86 10.09
C GLU A 109 -14.01 9.48 10.55
N GLN A 110 -14.77 8.79 9.69
CA GLN A 110 -16.16 8.40 9.92
C GLN A 110 -16.36 6.92 9.59
N PRO A 111 -17.40 6.29 10.11
CA PRO A 111 -17.82 4.95 9.68
C PRO A 111 -18.17 4.90 8.19
N LEU A 112 -18.08 3.71 7.60
CA LEU A 112 -18.41 3.42 6.20
C LEU A 112 -17.58 4.20 5.17
N GLN A 113 -16.40 4.67 5.54
CA GLN A 113 -15.42 5.20 4.60
C GLN A 113 -14.50 4.07 4.13
N ALA A 114 -14.46 3.84 2.82
CA ALA A 114 -13.59 2.86 2.17
C ALA A 114 -12.35 3.56 1.60
N VAL A 115 -11.17 3.29 2.15
CA VAL A 115 -9.91 3.89 1.70
C VAL A 115 -9.10 2.89 0.87
N TRP A 116 -8.55 3.37 -0.26
CA TRP A 116 -7.96 2.53 -1.30
C TRP A 116 -6.59 3.00 -1.74
N VAL A 117 -5.71 2.03 -2.00
CA VAL A 117 -4.41 2.24 -2.64
C VAL A 117 -4.19 1.26 -3.80
N ALA A 118 -3.50 1.75 -4.82
CA ALA A 118 -3.10 0.98 -5.99
C ALA A 118 -1.66 0.50 -5.84
N SER A 119 -1.36 -0.70 -6.32
CA SER A 119 0.01 -1.21 -6.33
C SER A 119 0.29 -2.13 -7.52
N ALA A 120 1.55 -2.18 -7.92
CA ALA A 120 2.15 -3.19 -8.80
C ALA A 120 3.61 -3.30 -8.38
N ASP A 121 3.90 -4.14 -7.38
CA ASP A 121 5.15 -4.39 -6.67
C ASP A 121 5.32 -3.65 -5.32
N CYS A 122 4.92 -2.37 -5.21
CA CYS A 122 4.95 -1.67 -3.93
C CYS A 122 4.03 -2.36 -2.91
N THR A 123 4.36 -2.25 -1.62
CA THR A 123 3.59 -2.90 -0.55
C THR A 123 2.33 -2.09 -0.22
N PRO A 124 1.13 -2.62 -0.45
CA PRO A 124 -0.09 -2.05 0.13
C PRO A 124 -0.16 -2.44 1.60
N VAL A 125 -0.37 -1.48 2.49
CA VAL A 125 -0.49 -1.69 3.93
C VAL A 125 -1.88 -1.27 4.38
N LEU A 126 -2.65 -2.19 4.95
CA LEU A 126 -3.94 -1.91 5.56
C LEU A 126 -3.79 -1.92 7.09
N ILE A 127 -4.29 -0.89 7.74
CA ILE A 127 -4.23 -0.70 9.18
C ILE A 127 -5.64 -0.55 9.70
N ALA A 128 -5.97 -1.21 10.82
CA ALA A 128 -7.24 -1.05 11.51
C ALA A 128 -7.03 -0.84 13.00
N ASP A 129 -7.80 0.04 13.60
CA ASP A 129 -7.93 0.19 15.04
C ASP A 129 -9.20 -0.52 15.50
N ARG A 130 -9.04 -1.59 16.28
CA ARG A 130 -10.14 -2.42 16.79
C ARG A 130 -10.99 -1.72 17.85
N HIS A 131 -10.53 -0.62 18.41
CA HIS A 131 -11.23 0.13 19.45
C HIS A 131 -12.04 1.29 18.88
N THR A 132 -11.45 2.06 17.95
CA THR A 132 -12.09 3.25 17.37
C THR A 132 -12.88 2.94 16.09
N GLY A 133 -12.63 1.79 15.44
CA GLY A 133 -13.20 1.47 14.13
C GLY A 133 -12.51 2.16 12.95
N GLN A 134 -11.53 3.04 13.21
CA GLN A 134 -10.77 3.75 12.18
C GLN A 134 -9.84 2.82 11.42
N VAL A 135 -9.63 3.12 10.14
CA VAL A 135 -8.73 2.36 9.28
C VAL A 135 -7.85 3.26 8.44
N ALA A 136 -6.76 2.69 7.90
CA ALA A 136 -5.92 3.36 6.93
C ALA A 136 -5.48 2.39 5.82
N ALA A 137 -5.32 2.92 4.60
CA ALA A 137 -4.67 2.25 3.49
C ALA A 137 -3.45 3.07 3.05
N VAL A 138 -2.29 2.42 2.93
CA VAL A 138 -1.01 3.07 2.67
C VAL A 138 -0.29 2.37 1.51
N HIS A 139 0.16 3.13 0.53
CA HIS A 139 1.04 2.68 -0.54
C HIS A 139 2.50 2.86 -0.12
N ALA A 140 3.15 1.79 0.28
CA ALA A 140 4.53 1.80 0.75
C ALA A 140 5.50 1.24 -0.32
N GLY A 141 5.88 2.06 -1.29
CA GLY A 141 7.03 1.83 -2.15
C GLY A 141 8.34 2.12 -1.41
N TRP A 142 9.51 1.84 -2.02
CA TRP A 142 10.79 2.06 -1.37
C TRP A 142 11.00 3.52 -0.91
N ARG A 143 10.55 4.52 -1.70
CA ARG A 143 10.63 5.94 -1.33
C ARG A 143 9.76 6.26 -0.13
N GLY A 144 8.49 5.87 -0.17
CA GLY A 144 7.57 6.06 0.95
C GLY A 144 8.07 5.36 2.23
N THR A 145 8.64 4.16 2.10
CA THR A 145 9.26 3.43 3.23
C THR A 145 10.48 4.15 3.78
N ALA A 146 11.38 4.65 2.93
CA ALA A 146 12.51 5.47 3.35
C ALA A 146 12.07 6.74 4.11
N MET A 147 10.96 7.35 3.68
CA MET A 147 10.36 8.53 4.32
C MET A 147 9.38 8.18 5.46
N LYS A 148 9.35 6.90 5.91
CA LYS A 148 8.53 6.42 7.04
C LYS A 148 7.02 6.65 6.88
N ILE A 149 6.45 6.40 5.70
CA ILE A 149 5.02 6.64 5.44
C ILE A 149 4.10 5.84 6.36
N VAL A 150 4.43 4.57 6.68
CA VAL A 150 3.63 3.73 7.58
C VAL A 150 3.69 4.27 9.02
N PRO A 151 4.85 4.61 9.61
CA PRO A 151 4.94 5.36 10.85
C PRO A 151 4.12 6.65 10.87
N GLN A 152 4.09 7.42 9.77
CA GLN A 152 3.30 8.64 9.69
C GLN A 152 1.79 8.37 9.72
N ALA A 153 1.32 7.34 9.01
CA ALA A 153 -0.08 6.92 9.06
C ALA A 153 -0.48 6.52 10.49
N ILE A 154 0.38 5.78 11.20
CA ILE A 154 0.15 5.40 12.59
C ILE A 154 0.13 6.63 13.52
N ALA A 155 1.05 7.57 13.35
CA ALA A 155 1.07 8.80 14.13
C ALA A 155 -0.22 9.62 13.93
N ARG A 156 -0.76 9.65 12.70
CA ARG A 156 -2.04 10.32 12.42
C ARG A 156 -3.22 9.59 13.08
N LEU A 157 -3.27 8.25 13.04
CA LEU A 157 -4.27 7.46 13.78
C LEU A 157 -4.19 7.73 15.28
N GLN A 158 -2.97 7.80 15.84
CA GLN A 158 -2.78 8.14 17.27
C GLN A 158 -3.25 9.56 17.59
N ALA A 159 -3.02 10.53 16.70
CA ALA A 159 -3.54 11.89 16.86
C ALA A 159 -5.08 11.96 16.86
N GLN A 160 -5.75 10.96 16.26
CA GLN A 160 -7.20 10.79 16.30
C GLN A 160 -7.68 9.88 17.44
N GLY A 161 -6.79 9.48 18.36
CA GLY A 161 -7.15 8.73 19.57
C GLY A 161 -6.82 7.24 19.54
N SER A 162 -6.30 6.71 18.47
CA SER A 162 -5.85 5.30 18.39
C SER A 162 -4.69 5.00 19.34
N LYS A 163 -4.67 3.79 19.88
CA LYS A 163 -3.56 3.31 20.72
C LYS A 163 -2.81 2.17 20.00
N ILE A 164 -1.51 2.13 20.16
CA ILE A 164 -0.64 1.11 19.51
C ILE A 164 -1.14 -0.32 19.76
N GLN A 165 -1.56 -0.63 20.97
CA GLN A 165 -2.07 -1.97 21.35
C GLN A 165 -3.33 -2.39 20.58
N ASP A 166 -4.14 -1.43 20.12
CA ASP A 166 -5.41 -1.68 19.43
C ASP A 166 -5.24 -1.82 17.91
N LEU A 167 -4.09 -1.39 17.37
CA LEU A 167 -3.79 -1.45 15.94
C LEU A 167 -3.53 -2.88 15.44
N ARG A 168 -3.97 -3.15 14.23
CA ARG A 168 -3.71 -4.36 13.45
C ARG A 168 -3.26 -3.96 12.07
N VAL A 169 -2.18 -4.57 11.58
CA VAL A 169 -1.51 -4.17 10.34
C VAL A 169 -1.38 -5.38 9.41
N ALA A 170 -1.89 -5.28 8.21
CA ALA A 170 -1.72 -6.30 7.17
C ALA A 170 -0.92 -5.73 5.99
N LEU A 171 0.23 -6.34 5.70
CA LEU A 171 1.05 -6.05 4.52
C LEU A 171 0.63 -6.99 3.39
N GLY A 172 0.04 -6.44 2.34
CA GLY A 172 -0.49 -7.20 1.22
C GLY A 172 0.54 -7.74 0.24
N PRO A 173 0.07 -8.36 -0.87
CA PRO A 173 0.93 -8.86 -1.93
C PRO A 173 1.84 -7.76 -2.50
N ALA A 174 3.14 -8.03 -2.55
CA ALA A 174 4.17 -7.11 -3.02
C ALA A 174 5.32 -7.88 -3.65
N ILE A 175 6.28 -7.20 -4.28
CA ILE A 175 7.49 -7.84 -4.78
C ILE A 175 8.31 -8.38 -3.60
N ALA A 176 8.66 -9.67 -3.64
CA ALA A 176 9.45 -10.29 -2.58
C ALA A 176 10.90 -9.83 -2.60
N GLY A 177 11.52 -9.70 -1.41
CA GLY A 177 12.93 -9.33 -1.28
C GLY A 177 13.87 -10.20 -2.12
N SER A 178 13.60 -11.49 -2.23
CA SER A 178 14.41 -12.44 -3.02
C SER A 178 14.51 -12.10 -4.52
N VAL A 179 13.61 -11.27 -5.06
CA VAL A 179 13.59 -10.87 -6.48
C VAL A 179 13.63 -9.33 -6.68
N TYR A 180 13.64 -8.58 -5.58
CA TYR A 180 13.65 -7.12 -5.66
C TYR A 180 15.07 -6.58 -5.63
N GLN A 181 15.76 -6.61 -6.78
CA GLN A 181 17.09 -6.04 -6.95
C GLN A 181 17.05 -4.51 -6.97
N VAL A 182 17.89 -3.87 -6.15
CA VAL A 182 18.07 -2.42 -6.04
C VAL A 182 19.56 -2.06 -6.00
N SER A 183 19.91 -0.77 -6.14
CA SER A 183 21.27 -0.30 -5.88
C SER A 183 21.53 -0.29 -4.36
N GLN A 184 22.80 -0.42 -3.97
CA GLN A 184 23.21 -0.23 -2.58
C GLN A 184 22.80 1.16 -2.04
N GLN A 185 22.73 2.18 -2.90
CA GLN A 185 22.26 3.51 -2.53
C GLN A 185 20.80 3.48 -2.08
N VAL A 186 19.90 2.86 -2.87
CA VAL A 186 18.49 2.70 -2.50
C VAL A 186 18.33 1.90 -1.20
N ALA A 187 19.12 0.84 -1.03
CA ALA A 187 19.09 0.04 0.19
C ALA A 187 19.53 0.86 1.42
N ALA A 188 20.54 1.69 1.29
CA ALA A 188 20.98 2.58 2.36
C ALA A 188 19.94 3.66 2.68
N GLU A 189 19.32 4.27 1.67
CA GLU A 189 18.23 5.26 1.88
C GLU A 189 17.05 4.64 2.65
N VAL A 190 16.65 3.43 2.28
CA VAL A 190 15.59 2.71 3.01
C VAL A 190 16.06 2.31 4.41
N GLY A 191 17.30 1.83 4.54
CA GLY A 191 17.90 1.42 5.81
C GLY A 191 18.04 2.56 6.82
N ALA A 192 18.33 3.77 6.36
CA ALA A 192 18.40 4.96 7.22
C ALA A 192 17.08 5.23 7.97
N SER A 193 15.96 4.66 7.51
CA SER A 193 14.67 4.79 8.20
C SER A 193 14.56 3.98 9.50
N ILE A 194 15.46 3.03 9.73
CA ILE A 194 15.41 2.10 10.89
C ILE A 194 16.69 2.11 11.73
N THR A 195 17.67 2.93 11.39
CA THR A 195 18.90 3.11 12.16
C THR A 195 19.18 4.60 12.40
N ALA A 196 20.03 4.90 13.38
CA ALA A 196 20.46 6.26 13.70
C ALA A 196 21.74 6.68 12.96
N THR A 197 22.44 5.73 12.30
CA THR A 197 23.65 6.05 11.54
C THR A 197 23.32 6.69 10.19
N GLU A 198 24.20 7.57 9.70
CA GLU A 198 24.04 8.28 8.43
C GLU A 198 25.00 7.76 7.35
N ALA A 199 26.08 7.11 7.75
CA ALA A 199 27.06 6.61 6.80
C ALA A 199 26.53 5.39 6.03
N LYS A 200 26.55 5.45 4.70
CA LYS A 200 26.04 4.40 3.81
C LYS A 200 26.58 3.01 4.15
N THR A 201 27.89 2.90 4.38
CA THR A 201 28.53 1.60 4.70
C THR A 201 28.01 1.06 6.02
N GLU A 202 27.95 1.88 7.07
CA GLU A 202 27.45 1.50 8.39
C GLU A 202 25.97 1.08 8.34
N ILE A 203 25.15 1.76 7.52
CA ILE A 203 23.74 1.37 7.31
C ILE A 203 23.65 -0.01 6.68
N LEU A 204 24.43 -0.28 5.63
CA LEU A 204 24.41 -1.57 4.95
C LEU A 204 24.94 -2.70 5.86
N ASP A 205 25.99 -2.45 6.63
CA ASP A 205 26.51 -3.38 7.62
C ASP A 205 25.45 -3.68 8.69
N PHE A 206 24.83 -2.63 9.27
CA PHE A 206 23.72 -2.80 10.20
C PHE A 206 22.59 -3.66 9.62
N LEU A 207 22.12 -3.35 8.40
CA LEU A 207 21.05 -4.10 7.75
C LEU A 207 21.42 -5.57 7.52
N THR A 208 22.71 -5.86 7.31
CA THR A 208 23.20 -7.24 7.07
C THR A 208 23.27 -8.03 8.38
N GLU A 209 23.62 -7.38 9.49
CA GLU A 209 23.87 -8.02 10.79
C GLU A 209 22.60 -8.28 11.60
N ILE A 210 21.52 -7.53 11.38
CA ILE A 210 20.29 -7.70 12.15
C ILE A 210 19.62 -9.04 11.87
N PRO A 211 18.95 -9.67 12.86
CA PRO A 211 18.20 -10.91 12.67
C PRO A 211 17.11 -10.76 11.60
N ASN A 212 17.00 -11.78 10.74
CA ASN A 212 16.08 -11.74 9.58
C ASN A 212 16.32 -10.48 8.73
N SER A 213 17.57 -10.27 8.35
CA SER A 213 18.04 -9.16 7.52
C SER A 213 17.08 -8.86 6.35
N PRO A 214 16.72 -7.59 6.11
CA PRO A 214 16.00 -7.20 4.90
C PRO A 214 16.87 -7.24 3.64
N LEU A 215 18.22 -7.35 3.80
CA LEU A 215 19.16 -7.44 2.68
C LEU A 215 19.48 -8.89 2.35
N LEU A 216 19.43 -9.20 1.06
CA LEU A 216 19.94 -10.45 0.52
C LEU A 216 21.05 -10.15 -0.50
N PRO A 217 22.06 -11.03 -0.61
CA PRO A 217 23.14 -10.84 -1.57
C PRO A 217 22.62 -10.88 -3.02
N ASP A 218 23.29 -10.13 -3.90
CA ASP A 218 23.06 -10.16 -5.34
C ASP A 218 24.35 -10.54 -6.05
N SER A 219 24.22 -11.11 -7.24
CA SER A 219 25.39 -11.48 -8.07
C SER A 219 26.14 -10.26 -8.63
N HIS A 220 25.47 -9.11 -8.72
CA HIS A 220 26.08 -7.87 -9.18
C HIS A 220 26.66 -7.09 -8.00
N PRO A 221 27.95 -6.69 -8.02
CA PRO A 221 28.65 -6.14 -6.85
C PRO A 221 28.08 -4.82 -6.31
N GLU A 222 27.41 -4.01 -7.16
CA GLU A 222 26.81 -2.74 -6.76
C GLU A 222 25.30 -2.85 -6.46
N ARG A 223 24.76 -4.07 -6.45
CA ARG A 223 23.36 -4.36 -6.21
C ARG A 223 23.18 -5.21 -4.96
N VAL A 224 22.00 -5.11 -4.41
CA VAL A 224 21.50 -5.97 -3.34
C VAL A 224 20.05 -6.29 -3.63
N ARG A 225 19.51 -7.30 -2.96
CA ARG A 225 18.08 -7.56 -2.95
C ARG A 225 17.51 -7.08 -1.63
N LEU A 226 16.39 -6.35 -1.70
CA LEU A 226 15.83 -5.65 -0.54
C LEU A 226 14.39 -6.09 -0.28
N ASP A 227 14.11 -6.52 0.94
CA ASP A 227 12.75 -6.81 1.40
C ASP A 227 12.12 -5.59 2.08
N ILE A 228 11.28 -4.87 1.34
CA ILE A 228 10.57 -3.68 1.84
C ILE A 228 9.60 -4.06 2.96
N ARG A 229 8.93 -5.21 2.88
CA ARG A 229 7.99 -5.65 3.91
C ARG A 229 8.73 -5.88 5.24
N ARG A 230 9.94 -6.43 5.19
CA ARG A 230 10.77 -6.60 6.41
C ARG A 230 11.19 -5.25 6.99
N VAL A 231 11.55 -4.26 6.17
CA VAL A 231 11.86 -2.91 6.68
C VAL A 231 10.64 -2.28 7.33
N ILE A 232 9.45 -2.39 6.71
CA ILE A 232 8.20 -1.90 7.30
C ILE A 232 7.95 -2.58 8.66
N THR A 233 8.15 -3.91 8.78
CA THR A 233 7.98 -4.57 10.08
C THR A 233 8.95 -4.08 11.14
N LEU A 234 10.20 -3.78 10.78
CA LEU A 234 11.17 -3.18 11.70
C LEU A 234 10.75 -1.77 12.15
N GLN A 235 10.19 -0.96 11.25
CA GLN A 235 9.61 0.34 11.61
C GLN A 235 8.43 0.18 12.59
N LEU A 236 7.58 -0.82 12.39
CA LEU A 236 6.45 -1.14 13.27
C LEU A 236 6.94 -1.62 14.65
N GLU A 237 7.94 -2.49 14.69
CA GLU A 237 8.59 -2.97 15.93
C GLU A 237 9.14 -1.78 16.74
N GLN A 238 9.79 -0.80 16.08
CA GLN A 238 10.30 0.42 16.74
C GLN A 238 9.19 1.31 17.33
N LEU A 239 7.97 1.25 16.80
CA LEU A 239 6.81 1.93 17.37
C LEU A 239 6.13 1.14 18.50
N GLY A 240 6.61 -0.05 18.83
CA GLY A 240 6.04 -0.92 19.85
C GLY A 240 4.87 -1.78 19.36
N ILE A 241 4.68 -1.91 18.05
CA ILE A 241 3.71 -2.86 17.46
C ILE A 241 4.34 -4.25 17.49
N SER A 242 3.67 -5.18 18.18
CA SER A 242 4.17 -6.53 18.32
C SER A 242 3.96 -7.39 17.05
N PRO A 243 4.75 -8.45 16.86
CA PRO A 243 4.58 -9.35 15.71
C PRO A 243 3.17 -9.96 15.58
N GLU A 244 2.46 -10.15 16.68
CA GLU A 244 1.09 -10.67 16.71
C GLU A 244 0.06 -9.66 16.13
N GLN A 245 0.43 -8.39 16.06
CA GLN A 245 -0.38 -7.33 15.48
C GLN A 245 -0.11 -7.13 13.98
N VAL A 246 0.81 -7.89 13.39
CA VAL A 246 1.25 -7.76 12.00
C VAL A 246 1.04 -9.05 11.24
N ALA A 247 0.44 -8.97 10.07
CA ALA A 247 0.33 -10.08 9.13
C ALA A 247 0.98 -9.70 7.79
N ILE A 248 1.74 -10.62 7.20
CA ILE A 248 2.42 -10.42 5.91
C ILE A 248 1.88 -11.44 4.92
N ALA A 249 1.39 -10.97 3.77
CA ALA A 249 0.92 -11.86 2.72
C ALA A 249 2.07 -12.72 2.15
N PRO A 250 1.86 -14.02 1.96
CA PRO A 250 2.90 -14.91 1.44
C PRO A 250 3.14 -14.76 -0.08
N HIS A 251 2.41 -13.87 -0.74
CA HIS A 251 2.37 -13.71 -2.18
C HIS A 251 3.39 -12.69 -2.70
N CYS A 252 3.96 -13.01 -3.88
CA CYS A 252 4.88 -12.13 -4.61
C CYS A 252 4.29 -11.69 -5.94
N THR A 253 4.11 -10.38 -6.13
CA THR A 253 3.53 -9.83 -7.37
C THR A 253 4.37 -10.13 -8.61
N TYR A 254 5.71 -10.19 -8.47
CA TYR A 254 6.62 -10.52 -9.55
C TYR A 254 6.58 -12.00 -9.96
N GLN A 255 6.45 -12.92 -8.98
CA GLN A 255 6.54 -14.36 -9.19
C GLN A 255 5.19 -15.01 -9.52
N GLU A 256 4.07 -14.32 -9.29
CA GLU A 256 2.72 -14.81 -9.52
C GLU A 256 2.00 -14.00 -10.62
N PRO A 257 2.43 -14.12 -11.91
CA PRO A 257 1.88 -13.33 -13.01
C PRO A 257 0.40 -13.60 -13.29
N GLU A 258 -0.08 -14.79 -12.95
CA GLU A 258 -1.49 -15.17 -13.11
C GLU A 258 -2.43 -14.43 -12.14
N ARG A 259 -1.89 -13.90 -11.02
CA ARG A 259 -2.68 -13.23 -9.97
C ARG A 259 -2.46 -11.74 -9.89
N PHE A 260 -1.22 -11.27 -10.16
CA PHE A 260 -0.83 -9.89 -9.90
C PHE A 260 -0.15 -9.21 -11.09
N PHE A 261 -0.42 -7.92 -11.24
CA PHE A 261 0.43 -7.05 -12.04
C PHE A 261 1.75 -6.79 -11.32
N SER A 262 2.82 -6.69 -12.10
CA SER A 262 4.15 -6.32 -11.61
C SER A 262 4.81 -5.36 -12.59
N TYR A 263 5.05 -4.13 -12.15
CA TYR A 263 5.78 -3.16 -12.97
C TYR A 263 7.22 -3.60 -13.24
N ARG A 264 7.88 -4.24 -12.28
CA ARG A 264 9.24 -4.77 -12.41
C ARG A 264 9.33 -5.80 -13.54
N ARG A 265 8.33 -6.68 -13.64
CA ARG A 265 8.26 -7.74 -14.65
C ARG A 265 7.83 -7.20 -16.00
N ASP A 266 6.71 -6.48 -16.05
CA ASP A 266 5.96 -6.23 -17.28
C ASP A 266 6.20 -4.83 -17.85
N LYS A 267 6.72 -3.88 -17.05
CA LYS A 267 6.91 -2.46 -17.40
C LYS A 267 5.61 -1.74 -17.84
N GLN A 268 4.45 -2.31 -17.50
CA GLN A 268 3.15 -1.73 -17.79
C GLN A 268 2.62 -0.94 -16.59
N LYS A 269 1.93 0.17 -16.85
CA LYS A 269 1.30 1.00 -15.82
C LYS A 269 -0.05 0.43 -15.36
N LYS A 270 -0.17 -0.90 -15.24
CA LYS A 270 -1.36 -1.57 -14.72
C LYS A 270 -1.19 -1.86 -13.23
N VAL A 271 -2.27 -1.70 -12.48
CA VAL A 271 -2.27 -1.86 -11.02
C VAL A 271 -3.41 -2.76 -10.56
N GLN A 272 -3.27 -3.31 -9.37
CA GLN A 272 -4.36 -3.88 -8.59
C GLN A 272 -4.60 -3.00 -7.36
N TRP A 273 -5.81 -3.10 -6.80
CA TRP A 273 -6.26 -2.28 -5.69
C TRP A 273 -6.27 -3.06 -4.37
N SER A 274 -6.02 -2.34 -3.29
CA SER A 274 -6.19 -2.84 -1.93
C SER A 274 -6.95 -1.82 -1.13
N GLY A 275 -7.96 -2.25 -0.38
CA GLY A 275 -8.83 -1.35 0.35
C GLY A 275 -9.38 -1.94 1.64
N ILE A 276 -9.80 -1.06 2.53
CA ILE A 276 -10.38 -1.37 3.84
C ILE A 276 -11.43 -0.34 4.21
N ILE A 277 -12.44 -0.77 4.96
CA ILE A 277 -13.61 0.05 5.33
C ILE A 277 -13.68 0.20 6.85
N SER A 278 -13.89 1.44 7.32
CA SER A 278 -14.10 1.78 8.72
C SER A 278 -15.47 1.33 9.25
N GLN A 279 -15.54 1.14 10.57
CA GLN A 279 -16.76 0.73 11.30
C GLN A 279 -17.28 1.85 12.22
#